data_2533952c202bf9cce8a0d86682dba6b7
#
_entry.id   2533952c202bf9cce8a0d86682dba6b7
#
_cell.length_a   1.000
_cell.length_b   1.000
_cell.length_c   1.000
_cell.angle_alpha   90.00
_cell.angle_beta   90.00
_cell.angle_gamma   90.00
#
_symmetry.space_group_name_H-M   'P 1'
#
loop_
_entity.id
_entity.type
_entity.pdbx_description
1 polymer ?
#
loop_
_entity_poly.entity_id
_entity_poly.type
_entity_poly.pdbx_seq_one_letter_code
_entity_poly.pdbx_strand_id
1 'polypeptide(L)'
;MASTDKVEAFLAEPRNVVVAGIGRDARPHLSPNWFYWDGERFFVSTTRSRVKYAIFRRDPRAQLLIDDCTGFRAVLVPATVEIREDIAAELPRFRAIREKHGVAVPPDQELLQALTEQGRVLLAITPDRPPSGWTRWGLD
;
A
#
# COMPACT_ATOMS: atom_id res chain seq x y z
N MET A 1 7.50 -17.18 13.96
CA MET A 1 8.38 -17.96 13.12
C MET A 1 9.44 -17.05 12.51
N ALA A 2 10.65 -17.55 12.36
CA ALA A 2 11.77 -16.73 11.88
C ALA A 2 11.50 -16.09 10.51
N SER A 3 10.90 -16.83 9.57
CA SER A 3 10.60 -16.27 8.23
C SER A 3 9.51 -15.21 8.27
N THR A 4 8.51 -15.36 9.13
CA THR A 4 7.46 -14.34 9.31
C THR A 4 8.05 -13.10 9.96
N ASP A 5 8.91 -13.26 10.96
CA ASP A 5 9.58 -12.13 11.61
C ASP A 5 10.46 -11.35 10.63
N LYS A 6 11.15 -12.05 9.73
CA LYS A 6 11.95 -11.40 8.69
C LYS A 6 11.09 -10.60 7.72
N VAL A 7 9.92 -11.15 7.34
CA VAL A 7 8.98 -10.45 6.47
C VAL A 7 8.44 -9.21 7.17
N GLU A 8 8.02 -9.33 8.43
CA GLU A 8 7.52 -8.18 9.20
C GLU A 8 8.58 -7.09 9.32
N ALA A 9 9.82 -7.45 9.62
CA ALA A 9 10.93 -6.50 9.70
C ALA A 9 11.19 -5.84 8.34
N PHE A 10 11.13 -6.60 7.27
CA PHE A 10 11.32 -6.11 5.90
C PHE A 10 10.24 -5.08 5.54
N LEU A 11 8.98 -5.35 5.87
CA LEU A 11 7.86 -4.45 5.57
C LEU A 11 7.88 -3.19 6.45
N ALA A 12 8.51 -3.24 7.61
CA ALA A 12 8.63 -2.08 8.50
C ALA A 12 9.65 -1.04 7.98
N GLU A 13 10.57 -1.44 7.12
CA GLU A 13 11.56 -0.52 6.54
C GLU A 13 10.89 0.40 5.51
N PRO A 14 11.31 1.68 5.42
CA PRO A 14 10.75 2.60 4.41
C PRO A 14 11.21 2.21 3.01
N ARG A 15 10.26 1.86 2.16
CA ARG A 15 10.48 1.50 0.76
C ARG A 15 9.16 1.57 0.01
N ASN A 16 9.19 1.49 -1.30
CA ASN A 16 8.00 1.50 -2.11
C ASN A 16 7.35 0.12 -2.20
N VAL A 17 6.04 0.11 -2.38
CA VAL A 17 5.32 -1.04 -2.92
C VAL A 17 4.94 -0.72 -4.36
N VAL A 18 5.20 -1.65 -5.27
CA VAL A 18 4.65 -1.57 -6.62
C VAL A 18 3.26 -2.21 -6.57
N VAL A 19 2.25 -1.40 -6.88
CA VAL A 19 0.86 -1.86 -6.94
C VAL A 19 0.49 -2.14 -8.38
N ALA A 20 0.10 -3.37 -8.68
CA ALA A 20 -0.37 -3.78 -9.99
C ALA A 20 -1.88 -3.97 -9.96
N GLY A 21 -2.58 -3.32 -10.87
CA GLY A 21 -4.00 -3.51 -11.10
C GLY A 21 -4.26 -3.85 -12.56
N ILE A 22 -5.50 -4.21 -12.90
CA ILE A 22 -5.86 -4.64 -14.25
C ILE A 22 -6.50 -3.45 -14.98
N GLY A 23 -5.81 -2.94 -15.99
CA GLY A 23 -6.31 -1.86 -16.83
C GLY A 23 -7.48 -2.30 -17.72
N ARG A 24 -8.17 -1.32 -18.34
CA ARG A 24 -9.33 -1.59 -19.20
C ARG A 24 -8.99 -2.48 -20.38
N ASP A 25 -7.76 -2.37 -20.89
CA ASP A 25 -7.28 -3.17 -22.02
C ASP A 25 -6.67 -4.50 -21.56
N ALA A 26 -6.91 -4.89 -20.31
CA ALA A 26 -6.37 -6.08 -19.66
C ALA A 26 -4.85 -6.03 -19.44
N ARG A 27 -4.20 -4.91 -19.73
CA ARG A 27 -2.79 -4.75 -19.41
C ARG A 27 -2.64 -4.43 -17.92
N PRO A 28 -1.61 -4.97 -17.25
CA PRO A 28 -1.36 -4.60 -15.87
C PRO A 28 -0.90 -3.13 -15.80
N HIS A 29 -1.48 -2.39 -14.88
CA HIS A 29 -1.05 -1.03 -14.56
C HIS A 29 -0.21 -1.09 -13.30
N LEU A 30 1.04 -0.65 -13.37
CA LEU A 30 2.00 -0.70 -12.27
C LEU A 30 2.35 0.70 -11.81
N SER A 31 2.41 0.91 -10.50
CA SER A 31 2.85 2.19 -9.93
C SER A 31 3.56 1.99 -8.61
N PRO A 32 4.65 2.74 -8.35
CA PRO A 32 5.32 2.71 -7.05
C PRO A 32 4.61 3.64 -6.07
N ASN A 33 4.52 3.21 -4.81
CA ASN A 33 3.83 3.98 -3.77
C ASN A 33 4.50 3.78 -2.42
N TRP A 34 4.44 4.80 -1.57
CA TRP A 34 4.69 4.61 -0.15
C TRP A 34 3.57 3.77 0.43
N PHE A 35 3.85 3.03 1.50
CA PHE A 35 2.86 2.21 2.14
C PHE A 35 3.11 2.08 3.63
N TYR A 36 2.06 1.67 4.33
CA TYR A 36 2.12 1.25 5.72
C TYR A 36 1.47 -0.14 5.84
N TRP A 37 2.15 -1.04 6.51
CA TRP A 37 1.66 -2.40 6.80
C TRP A 37 1.34 -2.48 8.29
N ASP A 38 0.10 -2.82 8.65
CA ASP A 38 -0.34 -2.85 10.05
C ASP A 38 -0.35 -4.27 10.66
N GLY A 39 0.17 -5.25 9.93
CA GLY A 39 0.13 -6.67 10.33
C GLY A 39 -1.00 -7.45 9.64
N GLU A 40 -1.96 -6.76 9.04
CA GLU A 40 -3.10 -7.38 8.34
C GLU A 40 -3.32 -6.81 6.95
N ARG A 41 -3.12 -5.51 6.78
CA ARG A 41 -3.38 -4.80 5.51
C ARG A 41 -2.26 -3.85 5.16
N PHE A 42 -2.11 -3.62 3.87
CA PHE A 42 -1.29 -2.54 3.35
C PHE A 42 -2.17 -1.33 3.11
N PHE A 43 -1.66 -0.15 3.44
CA PHE A 43 -2.36 1.11 3.19
C PHE A 43 -1.54 1.98 2.26
N VAL A 44 -2.19 2.48 1.22
CA VAL A 44 -1.57 3.32 0.19
C VAL A 44 -2.48 4.54 -0.03
N SER A 45 -1.88 5.72 -0.08
CA SER A 45 -2.59 6.96 -0.37
C SER A 45 -2.56 7.22 -1.87
N THR A 46 -3.71 7.56 -2.43
CA THR A 46 -3.80 7.99 -3.82
C THR A 46 -4.84 9.11 -3.95
N THR A 47 -5.08 9.58 -5.16
CA THR A 47 -6.09 10.62 -5.42
C THR A 47 -7.14 10.10 -6.40
N ARG A 48 -8.33 10.72 -6.37
CA ARG A 48 -9.41 10.35 -7.29
C ARG A 48 -9.04 10.58 -8.76
N SER A 49 -8.08 11.46 -9.03
CA SER A 49 -7.62 11.74 -10.39
C SER A 49 -6.60 10.72 -10.92
N ARG A 50 -6.06 9.86 -10.07
CA ARG A 50 -5.08 8.85 -10.50
C ARG A 50 -5.77 7.64 -11.13
N VAL A 51 -5.05 7.00 -12.06
CA VAL A 51 -5.57 5.83 -12.79
C VAL A 51 -5.94 4.69 -11.84
N LYS A 52 -5.20 4.50 -10.76
CA LYS A 52 -5.48 3.47 -9.76
C LYS A 52 -6.89 3.54 -9.19
N TYR A 53 -7.38 4.75 -8.96
CA TYR A 53 -8.71 4.92 -8.40
C TYR A 53 -9.78 4.31 -9.31
N ALA A 54 -9.74 4.63 -10.60
CA ALA A 54 -10.68 4.09 -11.57
C ALA A 54 -10.52 2.57 -11.73
N ILE A 55 -9.28 2.10 -11.75
CA ILE A 55 -8.99 0.67 -11.88
C ILE A 55 -9.62 -0.12 -10.74
N PHE A 56 -9.37 0.27 -9.49
CA PHE A 56 -9.82 -0.50 -8.32
C PHE A 56 -11.30 -0.31 -8.03
N ARG A 57 -11.93 0.72 -8.55
CA ARG A 57 -13.39 0.82 -8.54
C ARG A 57 -14.02 -0.23 -9.44
N ARG A 58 -13.36 -0.57 -10.53
CA ARG A 58 -13.88 -1.53 -11.50
C ARG A 58 -13.50 -2.97 -11.16
N ASP A 59 -12.28 -3.21 -10.71
CA ASP A 59 -11.74 -4.53 -10.42
C ASP A 59 -10.82 -4.46 -9.21
N PRO A 60 -11.20 -5.06 -8.08
CA PRO A 60 -10.45 -4.93 -6.84
C PRO A 60 -9.19 -5.80 -6.77
N ARG A 61 -8.95 -6.66 -7.75
CA ARG A 61 -7.79 -7.56 -7.72
C ARG A 61 -6.49 -6.80 -7.92
N ALA A 62 -5.49 -7.13 -7.12
CA ALA A 62 -4.18 -6.51 -7.19
C ALA A 62 -3.07 -7.51 -6.96
N GLN A 63 -1.88 -7.17 -7.41
CA GLN A 63 -0.62 -7.80 -7.01
C GLN A 63 0.26 -6.72 -6.43
N LEU A 64 0.96 -7.05 -5.35
CA LEU A 64 1.91 -6.15 -4.73
C LEU A 64 3.30 -6.74 -4.83
N LEU A 65 4.27 -5.91 -5.21
CA LEU A 65 5.68 -6.28 -5.16
C LEU A 65 6.41 -5.29 -4.26
N ILE A 66 7.02 -5.79 -3.19
CA ILE A 66 7.86 -4.99 -2.32
C ILE A 66 9.27 -5.58 -2.41
N ASP A 67 10.24 -4.79 -2.85
CA ASP A 67 11.62 -5.24 -2.95
C ASP A 67 12.57 -4.19 -2.38
N ASP A 68 13.83 -4.58 -2.17
CA ASP A 68 14.86 -3.73 -1.57
C ASP A 68 15.75 -3.04 -2.60
N CYS A 69 15.30 -2.94 -3.83
CA CYS A 69 16.03 -2.37 -4.98
C CYS A 69 17.17 -3.23 -5.49
N THR A 70 17.54 -4.30 -4.80
CA THR A 70 18.58 -5.24 -5.28
C THR A 70 17.99 -6.44 -6.00
N GLY A 71 16.72 -6.74 -5.73
CA GLY A 71 16.07 -7.95 -6.19
C GLY A 71 16.42 -9.19 -5.36
N PHE A 72 17.27 -9.06 -4.34
CA PHE A 72 17.66 -10.19 -3.49
C PHE A 72 16.73 -10.40 -2.31
N ARG A 73 15.99 -9.36 -1.88
CA ARG A 73 14.96 -9.49 -0.85
C ARG A 73 13.68 -8.88 -1.39
N ALA A 74 12.62 -9.68 -1.47
CA ALA A 74 11.34 -9.20 -1.99
C ALA A 74 10.20 -10.10 -1.55
N VAL A 75 8.98 -9.57 -1.61
CA VAL A 75 7.74 -10.34 -1.47
C VAL A 75 6.79 -10.00 -2.60
N LEU A 76 6.05 -11.00 -3.06
CA LEU A 76 4.98 -10.84 -4.03
C LEU A 76 3.68 -11.27 -3.36
N VAL A 77 2.68 -10.38 -3.35
CA VAL A 77 1.47 -10.57 -2.55
C VAL A 77 0.23 -10.39 -3.42
N PRO A 78 -0.52 -11.46 -3.70
CA PRO A 78 -1.84 -11.30 -4.29
C PRO A 78 -2.78 -10.69 -3.25
N ALA A 79 -3.59 -9.72 -3.69
CA ALA A 79 -4.37 -8.93 -2.74
C ALA A 79 -5.67 -8.40 -3.36
N THR A 80 -6.53 -7.89 -2.49
CA THR A 80 -7.80 -7.29 -2.85
C THR A 80 -7.86 -5.88 -2.26
N VAL A 81 -8.24 -4.91 -3.09
CA VAL A 81 -8.24 -3.49 -2.72
C VAL A 81 -9.65 -3.03 -2.36
N GLU A 82 -9.76 -2.34 -1.23
CA GLU A 82 -10.94 -1.58 -0.83
C GLU A 82 -10.57 -0.10 -0.86
N ILE A 83 -11.38 0.71 -1.54
CA ILE A 83 -11.19 2.17 -1.54
C ILE A 83 -11.94 2.75 -0.37
N ARG A 84 -11.24 3.44 0.54
CA ARG A 84 -11.82 4.11 1.69
C ARG A 84 -11.80 5.61 1.45
N GLU A 85 -12.97 6.20 1.42
CA GLU A 85 -13.13 7.61 1.07
C GLU A 85 -13.43 8.51 2.25
N ASP A 86 -13.74 7.95 3.43
CA ASP A 86 -13.90 8.72 4.66
C ASP A 86 -12.52 9.00 5.26
N ILE A 87 -11.87 10.04 4.74
CA ILE A 87 -10.49 10.34 5.11
C ILE A 87 -10.35 10.77 6.58
N ALA A 88 -11.40 11.36 7.17
CA ALA A 88 -11.36 11.72 8.59
C ALA A 88 -11.20 10.48 9.47
N ALA A 89 -11.89 9.40 9.14
CA ALA A 89 -11.79 8.12 9.86
C ALA A 89 -10.42 7.45 9.63
N GLU A 90 -9.75 7.77 8.53
CA GLU A 90 -8.51 7.12 8.12
C GLU A 90 -7.25 7.95 8.41
N LEU A 91 -7.38 9.08 9.09
CA LEU A 91 -6.22 9.94 9.39
C LEU A 91 -5.05 9.20 10.03
N PRO A 92 -5.24 8.28 10.98
CA PRO A 92 -4.10 7.55 11.55
C PRO A 92 -3.29 6.78 10.52
N ARG A 93 -3.93 6.25 9.48
CA ARG A 93 -3.24 5.49 8.42
C ARG A 93 -2.48 6.41 7.48
N PHE A 94 -3.08 7.53 7.08
CA PHE A 94 -2.37 8.55 6.29
C PHE A 94 -1.13 9.06 7.05
N ARG A 95 -1.28 9.30 8.34
CA ARG A 95 -0.18 9.74 9.20
C ARG A 95 0.92 8.68 9.26
N ALA A 96 0.55 7.42 9.47
CA ALA A 96 1.49 6.32 9.57
C ALA A 96 2.33 6.13 8.30
N ILE A 97 1.72 6.29 7.12
CA ILE A 97 2.44 6.22 5.85
C ILE A 97 3.54 7.28 5.80
N ARG A 98 3.21 8.51 6.13
CA ARG A 98 4.16 9.64 6.06
C ARG A 98 5.27 9.53 7.10
N GLU A 99 4.90 9.21 8.33
CA GLU A 99 5.87 9.07 9.42
C GLU A 99 6.87 7.95 9.15
N LYS A 100 6.41 6.84 8.60
CA LYS A 100 7.28 5.72 8.20
C LYS A 100 8.37 6.18 7.22
N HIS A 101 8.02 7.10 6.32
CA HIS A 101 8.94 7.61 5.30
C HIS A 101 9.67 8.88 5.73
N GLY A 102 9.65 9.21 7.02
CA GLY A 102 10.41 10.32 7.58
C GLY A 102 9.86 11.70 7.27
N VAL A 103 8.60 11.79 6.87
CA VAL A 103 7.95 13.07 6.55
C VAL A 103 7.24 13.59 7.79
N ALA A 104 7.52 14.85 8.15
CA ALA A 104 6.81 15.52 9.23
C ALA A 104 5.33 15.68 8.87
N VAL A 105 4.45 15.39 9.82
CA VAL A 105 3.01 15.43 9.58
C VAL A 105 2.40 16.52 10.47
N PRO A 106 1.58 17.43 9.87
CA PRO A 106 0.94 18.47 10.65
C PRO A 106 -0.16 17.90 11.58
N PRO A 107 -0.70 18.72 12.48
CA PRO A 107 -1.85 18.30 13.30
C PRO A 107 -3.02 17.81 12.44
N ASP A 108 -3.87 16.99 13.03
CA ASP A 108 -4.94 16.29 12.30
C ASP A 108 -5.84 17.23 11.48
N GLN A 109 -6.18 18.39 12.01
CA GLN A 109 -7.05 19.33 11.30
C GLN A 109 -6.41 19.83 10.00
N GLU A 110 -5.13 20.18 10.03
CA GLU A 110 -4.40 20.61 8.85
C GLU A 110 -4.19 19.46 7.88
N LEU A 111 -3.91 18.26 8.39
CA LEU A 111 -3.75 17.08 7.57
C LEU A 111 -5.04 16.77 6.82
N LEU A 112 -6.18 16.78 7.53
CA LEU A 112 -7.48 16.52 6.94
C LEU A 112 -7.79 17.53 5.83
N GLN A 113 -7.52 18.80 6.07
CA GLN A 113 -7.74 19.86 5.08
C GLN A 113 -6.89 19.61 3.83
N ALA A 114 -5.61 19.32 4.00
CA ALA A 114 -4.70 19.07 2.88
C ALA A 114 -5.13 17.84 2.06
N LEU A 115 -5.49 16.76 2.73
CA LEU A 115 -5.95 15.53 2.06
C LEU A 115 -7.25 15.78 1.29
N THR A 116 -8.16 16.55 1.87
CA THR A 116 -9.43 16.90 1.23
C THR A 116 -9.19 17.72 -0.04
N GLU A 117 -8.35 18.74 0.05
CA GLU A 117 -8.01 19.61 -1.11
C GLU A 117 -7.34 18.82 -2.23
N GLN A 118 -6.54 17.83 -1.90
CA GLN A 118 -5.84 16.98 -2.87
C GLN A 118 -6.75 15.90 -3.47
N GLY A 119 -7.96 15.73 -2.97
CA GLY A 119 -8.85 14.64 -3.40
C GLY A 119 -8.32 13.27 -3.04
N ARG A 120 -7.66 13.14 -1.88
CA ARG A 120 -7.07 11.88 -1.44
C ARG A 120 -8.12 10.86 -1.03
N VAL A 121 -7.78 9.60 -1.30
CA VAL A 121 -8.49 8.43 -0.79
C VAL A 121 -7.45 7.44 -0.29
N LEU A 122 -7.88 6.52 0.56
CA LEU A 122 -7.00 5.46 1.07
C LEU A 122 -7.34 4.15 0.39
N LEU A 123 -6.31 3.47 -0.11
CA LEU A 123 -6.44 2.09 -0.56
C LEU A 123 -6.11 1.19 0.62
N ALA A 124 -7.08 0.42 1.09
CA ALA A 124 -6.89 -0.62 2.10
C ALA A 124 -6.76 -1.94 1.37
N ILE A 125 -5.58 -2.53 1.41
CA ILE A 125 -5.22 -3.66 0.56
C ILE A 125 -5.02 -4.89 1.43
N THR A 126 -5.92 -5.85 1.31
CA THR A 126 -5.89 -7.07 2.11
C THR A 126 -5.24 -8.20 1.31
N PRO A 127 -4.17 -8.81 1.82
CA PRO A 127 -3.59 -10.00 1.19
C PRO A 127 -4.62 -11.12 1.08
N ASP A 128 -4.61 -11.83 -0.05
CA ASP A 128 -5.53 -12.96 -0.27
C ASP A 128 -5.10 -14.20 0.50
N ARG A 129 -3.90 -14.19 1.07
CA ARG A 129 -3.38 -15.27 1.93
C ARG A 129 -2.43 -14.68 2.98
N PRO A 130 -2.21 -15.39 4.08
CA PRO A 130 -1.31 -14.89 5.13
C PRO A 130 0.15 -14.81 4.64
N PRO A 131 1.03 -14.07 5.33
CA PRO A 131 2.43 -13.90 4.92
C PRO A 131 3.19 -15.21 4.67
N SER A 132 2.84 -16.27 5.38
CA SER A 132 3.46 -17.58 5.17
C SER A 132 3.20 -18.15 3.77
N GLY A 133 2.17 -17.68 3.09
CA GLY A 133 1.80 -18.11 1.74
C GLY A 133 2.28 -17.19 0.62
N TRP A 134 3.00 -16.12 0.95
CA TRP A 134 3.51 -15.20 -0.08
C TRP A 134 4.75 -15.76 -0.75
N THR A 135 4.91 -15.44 -2.04
CA THR A 135 6.18 -15.68 -2.72
C THR A 135 7.22 -14.71 -2.17
N ARG A 136 8.41 -15.21 -1.86
CA ARG A 136 9.46 -14.38 -1.26
C ARG A 136 10.83 -14.75 -1.78
N TRP A 137 11.73 -13.78 -1.73
CA TRP A 137 13.13 -13.93 -2.08
C TRP A 137 13.96 -13.39 -0.92
N GLY A 138 14.95 -14.16 -0.46
CA GLY A 138 15.92 -13.73 0.55
C GLY A 138 15.35 -13.44 1.94
N LEU A 139 14.15 -13.93 2.25
CA LEU A 139 13.47 -13.67 3.53
C LEU A 139 13.06 -14.95 4.24
N ASP A 140 13.70 -16.04 3.92
CA ASP A 140 13.46 -17.34 4.56
C ASP A 140 14.18 -17.48 5.91
#